data_700537e65fa6815dbd2c25e285136ed5
#
_entry.id   700537e65fa6815dbd2c25e285136ed5
#
_cell.length_a   1.000
_cell.length_b   1.000
_cell.length_c   1.000
_cell.angle_alpha   90.00
_cell.angle_beta   90.00
_cell.angle_gamma   90.00
#
_symmetry.space_group_name_H-M   'P 1'
#
loop_
_entity.id
_entity.type
_entity.pdbx_description
1 polymer ?
#
loop_
_entity_poly.entity_id
_entity_poly.type
_entity_poly.pdbx_seq_one_letter_code
_entity_poly.pdbx_strand_id
1 'polypeptide(L)'
;MKRTGRSVLILVMALAIATGCGKKTEDTSGGSTGSAGTSGGASVMPATSPYDNGPRAGESPADEALARQGETLFKDKGCSACHGFGKRISCPDLNGVTMRRTQQWMEHQILHPEVMTKQDPIAHQLFAQYSLQMPNQGLTEAQAKAVIEFLKHKNHETAGAGK
;
A
#
# COMPACT_ATOMS: atom_id res chain seq x y z
N MET A 1 -15.30 -47.58 -7.68
CA MET A 1 -14.96 -48.25 -8.92
C MET A 1 -14.35 -47.27 -9.90
N LYS A 2 -13.22 -47.72 -10.49
CA LYS A 2 -12.47 -47.14 -11.64
C LYS A 2 -11.72 -45.82 -11.47
N ARG A 3 -10.44 -45.98 -11.13
CA ARG A 3 -9.30 -45.12 -11.44
C ARG A 3 -9.13 -45.00 -12.96
N THR A 4 -8.82 -43.83 -13.46
CA THR A 4 -8.07 -43.69 -14.70
C THR A 4 -7.02 -42.58 -14.50
N GLY A 5 -5.78 -43.05 -14.44
CA GLY A 5 -4.60 -42.21 -14.49
C GLY A 5 -4.41 -41.67 -15.92
N ARG A 6 -3.84 -40.48 -15.99
CA ARG A 6 -3.21 -39.99 -17.23
C ARG A 6 -1.87 -39.37 -16.84
N SER A 7 -0.86 -40.18 -17.09
CA SER A 7 0.53 -39.75 -17.24
C SER A 7 0.61 -38.74 -18.38
N VAL A 8 1.23 -37.62 -18.16
CA VAL A 8 1.65 -36.70 -19.22
C VAL A 8 3.12 -36.38 -19.01
N LEU A 9 3.82 -36.97 -19.88
CA LEU A 9 5.12 -36.86 -20.49
C LEU A 9 5.85 -35.53 -20.23
N ILE A 10 7.01 -35.63 -19.59
CA ILE A 10 8.01 -34.61 -19.44
C ILE A 10 8.76 -34.48 -20.76
N LEU A 11 8.67 -33.32 -21.41
CA LEU A 11 9.54 -32.97 -22.53
C LEU A 11 10.61 -32.01 -22.03
N VAL A 12 11.82 -32.55 -21.84
CA VAL A 12 13.04 -31.81 -21.58
C VAL A 12 13.55 -31.24 -22.90
N MET A 13 13.61 -29.94 -23.03
CA MET A 13 14.29 -29.28 -24.14
C MET A 13 15.46 -28.49 -23.61
N ALA A 14 16.64 -29.10 -23.71
CA ALA A 14 17.91 -28.44 -23.50
C ALA A 14 18.28 -27.69 -24.79
N LEU A 15 18.67 -26.41 -24.69
CA LEU A 15 19.38 -25.76 -25.78
C LEU A 15 20.51 -24.87 -25.21
N ALA A 16 21.63 -25.04 -25.90
CA ALA A 16 22.97 -24.70 -25.54
C ALA A 16 23.34 -23.21 -25.70
N ILE A 17 24.18 -22.78 -24.83
CA ILE A 17 25.39 -21.94 -24.80
C ILE A 17 25.78 -21.32 -26.17
N ALA A 18 25.97 -19.98 -26.15
CA ALA A 18 26.91 -19.30 -27.00
C ALA A 18 27.64 -18.20 -26.21
N THR A 19 28.89 -18.50 -25.89
CA THR A 19 29.94 -17.60 -25.42
C THR A 19 30.35 -16.66 -26.56
N GLY A 20 30.37 -15.36 -26.31
CA GLY A 20 30.94 -14.34 -27.18
C GLY A 20 31.84 -13.39 -26.40
N CYS A 21 33.13 -13.70 -26.32
CA CYS A 21 34.17 -12.77 -25.93
C CYS A 21 34.48 -11.80 -27.11
N GLY A 22 34.46 -10.51 -26.84
CA GLY A 22 34.91 -9.45 -27.78
C GLY A 22 35.73 -8.40 -27.05
N LYS A 23 36.94 -8.28 -27.45
CA LYS A 23 38.18 -7.71 -26.92
C LYS A 23 38.24 -6.18 -27.06
N LYS A 24 38.68 -5.56 -25.97
CA LYS A 24 39.56 -4.40 -25.75
C LYS A 24 40.01 -3.55 -26.94
N THR A 25 39.84 -2.25 -26.84
CA THR A 25 40.82 -1.23 -27.26
C THR A 25 40.81 -0.05 -26.27
N GLU A 26 42.00 0.25 -25.79
CA GLU A 26 42.41 1.47 -25.07
C GLU A 26 42.50 2.63 -26.09
N ASP A 27 42.15 3.88 -25.71
CA ASP A 27 43.13 4.92 -25.32
C ASP A 27 42.49 6.32 -25.20
N THR A 28 43.03 7.05 -24.28
CA THR A 28 43.40 8.46 -24.21
C THR A 28 42.47 9.41 -23.46
N SER A 29 42.90 9.65 -22.23
CA SER A 29 43.18 10.94 -21.57
C SER A 29 42.24 12.13 -21.78
N GLY A 30 41.65 12.57 -20.68
CA GLY A 30 41.07 13.90 -20.51
C GLY A 30 40.53 14.02 -19.07
N GLY A 31 41.35 14.52 -18.15
CA GLY A 31 40.99 14.75 -16.77
C GLY A 31 39.83 15.72 -16.61
N SER A 32 38.92 15.38 -15.76
CA SER A 32 38.10 16.35 -15.03
C SER A 32 37.68 15.73 -13.71
N THR A 33 38.00 16.44 -12.70
CA THR A 33 37.75 16.30 -11.26
C THR A 33 36.49 15.59 -10.88
N GLY A 34 36.68 14.66 -9.93
CA GLY A 34 35.67 13.85 -9.31
C GLY A 34 34.49 14.63 -8.77
N SER A 35 33.32 14.09 -9.06
CA SER A 35 32.18 14.22 -8.18
C SER A 35 31.78 12.79 -7.81
N ALA A 36 32.14 12.41 -6.62
CA ALA A 36 31.60 11.22 -6.00
C ALA A 36 30.06 11.34 -6.04
N GLY A 37 29.45 10.59 -6.96
CA GLY A 37 28.03 10.39 -6.97
C GLY A 37 27.63 9.65 -5.71
N THR A 38 27.46 10.38 -4.64
CA THR A 38 26.66 9.95 -3.50
C THR A 38 25.30 9.62 -4.07
N SER A 39 24.97 8.34 -4.12
CA SER A 39 23.58 7.88 -4.20
C SER A 39 22.87 8.38 -2.94
N GLY A 40 22.62 9.67 -2.92
CA GLY A 40 21.73 10.28 -1.97
C GLY A 40 20.36 9.72 -2.28
N GLY A 41 19.94 8.72 -1.51
CA GLY A 41 18.53 8.43 -1.39
C GLY A 41 17.88 9.76 -1.06
N ALA A 42 17.22 10.37 -2.04
CA ALA A 42 16.43 11.56 -1.81
C ALA A 42 15.46 11.17 -0.70
N SER A 43 15.70 11.70 0.48
CA SER A 43 14.72 11.66 1.56
C SER A 43 13.52 12.41 1.01
N VAL A 44 12.61 11.65 0.38
CA VAL A 44 11.34 12.18 -0.08
C VAL A 44 10.65 12.65 1.20
N MET A 45 10.65 13.97 1.41
CA MET A 45 9.89 14.56 2.51
C MET A 45 8.48 13.97 2.44
N PRO A 46 7.93 13.47 3.55
CA PRO A 46 6.58 12.95 3.52
C PRO A 46 5.64 14.04 2.99
N ALA A 47 4.83 13.67 2.01
CA ALA A 47 3.86 14.57 1.44
C ALA A 47 2.94 15.10 2.55
N THR A 48 2.69 16.41 2.57
CA THR A 48 1.77 17.04 3.51
C THR A 48 0.42 17.25 2.84
N SER A 49 -0.64 17.07 3.60
CA SER A 49 -2.02 17.20 3.13
C SER A 49 -2.78 18.21 3.99
N PRO A 50 -3.61 19.06 3.40
CA PRO A 50 -4.47 19.97 4.16
C PRO A 50 -5.49 19.21 5.03
N TYR A 51 -5.81 17.97 4.71
CA TYR A 51 -6.73 17.12 5.46
C TYR A 51 -6.01 16.32 6.58
N ASP A 52 -4.68 16.26 6.58
CA ASP A 52 -3.90 15.45 7.53
C ASP A 52 -3.24 16.29 8.64
N ASN A 53 -3.78 17.49 8.88
CA ASN A 53 -3.36 18.38 9.94
C ASN A 53 -4.22 18.15 11.20
N GLY A 54 -3.59 17.76 12.32
CA GLY A 54 -4.28 17.54 13.58
C GLY A 54 -3.93 16.22 14.26
N PRO A 55 -4.68 15.85 15.30
CA PRO A 55 -4.44 14.60 16.02
C PRO A 55 -4.67 13.38 15.14
N ARG A 56 -3.88 12.34 15.39
CA ARG A 56 -4.06 11.07 14.69
C ARG A 56 -5.36 10.41 15.13
N ALA A 57 -6.08 9.79 14.21
CA ALA A 57 -7.38 9.19 14.52
C ALA A 57 -7.31 8.15 15.65
N GLY A 58 -6.18 7.43 15.77
CA GLY A 58 -5.95 6.42 16.79
C GLY A 58 -5.54 6.96 18.17
N GLU A 59 -5.39 8.28 18.34
CA GLU A 59 -5.14 8.88 19.66
C GLU A 59 -6.38 8.86 20.56
N SER A 60 -7.58 8.73 19.97
CA SER A 60 -8.82 8.49 20.70
C SER A 60 -9.18 7.00 20.68
N PRO A 61 -9.80 6.48 21.76
CA PRO A 61 -10.27 5.10 21.77
C PRO A 61 -11.32 4.85 20.67
N ALA A 62 -11.43 3.59 20.25
CA ALA A 62 -12.45 3.21 19.28
C ALA A 62 -13.83 3.14 19.94
N ASP A 63 -14.86 3.55 19.20
CA ASP A 63 -16.24 3.20 19.53
C ASP A 63 -16.51 1.76 19.08
N GLU A 64 -16.61 0.86 20.05
CA GLU A 64 -16.75 -0.57 19.79
C GLU A 64 -18.04 -0.94 19.06
N ALA A 65 -19.13 -0.18 19.25
CA ALA A 65 -20.39 -0.43 18.57
C ALA A 65 -20.28 -0.07 17.08
N LEU A 66 -19.69 1.08 16.78
CA LEU A 66 -19.41 1.50 15.41
C LEU A 66 -18.33 0.64 14.76
N ALA A 67 -17.30 0.21 15.51
CA ALA A 67 -16.27 -0.67 15.00
C ALA A 67 -16.82 -2.00 14.47
N ARG A 68 -17.77 -2.61 15.16
CA ARG A 68 -18.44 -3.83 14.67
C ARG A 68 -19.24 -3.59 13.38
N GLN A 69 -19.89 -2.44 13.26
CA GLN A 69 -20.56 -2.06 12.01
C GLN A 69 -19.54 -1.83 10.89
N GLY A 70 -18.45 -1.16 11.22
CA GLY A 70 -17.34 -0.91 10.31
C GLY A 70 -16.68 -2.18 9.80
N GLU A 71 -16.53 -3.21 10.65
CA GLU A 71 -16.00 -4.51 10.25
C GLU A 71 -16.88 -5.16 9.17
N THR A 72 -18.19 -5.14 9.38
CA THR A 72 -19.16 -5.65 8.39
C THR A 72 -19.03 -4.89 7.07
N LEU A 73 -19.04 -3.56 7.14
CA LEU A 73 -18.87 -2.69 5.96
C LEU A 73 -17.53 -2.93 5.24
N PHE A 74 -16.45 -3.10 5.98
CA PHE A 74 -15.12 -3.36 5.43
C PHE A 74 -15.08 -4.65 4.60
N LYS A 75 -15.82 -5.66 5.00
CA LYS A 75 -15.99 -6.93 4.26
C LYS A 75 -16.95 -6.76 3.07
N ASP A 76 -18.13 -6.26 3.33
CA ASP A 76 -19.23 -6.20 2.34
C ASP A 76 -18.94 -5.23 1.20
N LYS A 77 -18.22 -4.15 1.48
CA LYS A 77 -17.79 -3.17 0.47
C LYS A 77 -16.45 -3.53 -0.20
N GLY A 78 -15.91 -4.71 0.07
CA GLY A 78 -14.75 -5.25 -0.63
C GLY A 78 -13.40 -4.62 -0.26
N CYS A 79 -13.31 -3.84 0.82
CA CYS A 79 -12.07 -3.21 1.26
C CYS A 79 -10.96 -4.27 1.50
N SER A 80 -11.34 -5.42 2.07
CA SER A 80 -10.46 -6.55 2.37
C SER A 80 -9.86 -7.24 1.13
N ALA A 81 -10.42 -7.02 -0.06
CA ALA A 81 -9.87 -7.56 -1.30
C ALA A 81 -8.53 -6.92 -1.67
N CYS A 82 -8.33 -5.66 -1.28
CA CYS A 82 -7.14 -4.88 -1.61
C CYS A 82 -6.26 -4.56 -0.41
N HIS A 83 -6.85 -4.41 0.78
CA HIS A 83 -6.15 -4.00 2.00
C HIS A 83 -6.04 -5.13 3.02
N GLY A 84 -4.85 -5.26 3.63
CA GLY A 84 -4.58 -6.17 4.74
C GLY A 84 -4.17 -5.42 6.01
N PHE A 85 -3.94 -6.17 7.09
CA PHE A 85 -3.38 -5.72 8.35
C PHE A 85 -2.10 -6.50 8.64
N GLY A 86 -0.96 -5.79 8.70
CA GLY A 86 0.36 -6.39 8.85
C GLY A 86 0.89 -7.08 7.59
N LYS A 87 0.19 -6.96 6.46
CA LYS A 87 0.62 -7.47 5.16
C LYS A 87 0.10 -6.60 4.02
N ARG A 88 0.95 -6.41 3.02
CA ARG A 88 0.53 -5.82 1.75
C ARG A 88 -0.21 -6.86 0.91
N ILE A 89 -1.37 -6.51 0.35
CA ILE A 89 -2.07 -7.27 -0.69
C ILE A 89 -1.80 -6.58 -2.04
N SER A 90 -2.68 -5.78 -2.54
CA SER A 90 -2.48 -4.97 -3.76
C SER A 90 -2.39 -3.47 -3.47
N CYS A 91 -2.91 -3.04 -2.32
CA CYS A 91 -2.95 -1.66 -1.85
C CYS A 91 -2.14 -1.50 -0.53
N PRO A 92 -2.05 -0.29 0.03
CA PRO A 92 -1.38 -0.07 1.30
C PRO A 92 -1.89 -0.97 2.41
N ASP A 93 -0.95 -1.47 3.22
CA ASP A 93 -1.24 -2.10 4.50
C ASP A 93 -1.88 -1.10 5.45
N LEU A 94 -3.01 -1.47 6.04
CA LEU A 94 -3.77 -0.62 6.97
C LEU A 94 -3.35 -0.80 8.44
N ASN A 95 -2.41 -1.70 8.74
CA ASN A 95 -1.89 -1.79 10.10
C ASN A 95 -1.26 -0.46 10.53
N GLY A 96 -1.71 0.09 11.66
CA GLY A 96 -1.24 1.38 12.18
C GLY A 96 -1.68 2.61 11.36
N VAL A 97 -2.61 2.49 10.41
CA VAL A 97 -3.04 3.62 9.58
C VAL A 97 -3.63 4.76 10.41
N THR A 98 -4.36 4.47 11.47
CA THR A 98 -4.97 5.48 12.34
C THR A 98 -3.95 6.25 13.18
N MET A 99 -2.73 5.71 13.34
CA MET A 99 -1.60 6.42 13.96
C MET A 99 -0.80 7.26 12.96
N ARG A 100 -1.02 7.03 11.65
CA ARG A 100 -0.34 7.77 10.58
C ARG A 100 -1.20 8.87 9.98
N ARG A 101 -2.53 8.78 10.12
CA ARG A 101 -3.50 9.67 9.46
C ARG A 101 -4.50 10.24 10.45
N THR A 102 -4.98 11.45 10.14
CA THR A 102 -6.13 12.04 10.84
C THR A 102 -7.42 11.35 10.42
N GLN A 103 -8.44 11.46 11.26
CA GLN A 103 -9.78 11.02 10.89
C GLN A 103 -10.28 11.71 9.64
N GLN A 104 -10.09 13.03 9.54
CA GLN A 104 -10.51 13.82 8.39
C GLN A 104 -9.88 13.33 7.09
N TRP A 105 -8.57 13.05 7.07
CA TRP A 105 -7.92 12.53 5.87
C TRP A 105 -8.51 11.18 5.45
N MET A 106 -8.75 10.27 6.41
CA MET A 106 -9.32 8.96 6.11
C MET A 106 -10.76 9.06 5.63
N GLU A 107 -11.57 9.95 6.19
CA GLU A 107 -12.94 10.21 5.71
C GLU A 107 -12.93 10.68 4.26
N HIS A 108 -12.11 11.67 3.92
CA HIS A 108 -11.97 12.12 2.53
C HIS A 108 -11.48 11.03 1.60
N GLN A 109 -10.48 10.24 2.01
CA GLN A 109 -9.94 9.16 1.20
C GLN A 109 -10.98 8.05 0.95
N ILE A 110 -11.84 7.75 1.90
CA ILE A 110 -12.89 6.73 1.77
C ILE A 110 -14.04 7.23 0.90
N LEU A 111 -14.45 8.48 1.10
CA LEU A 111 -15.64 9.04 0.44
C LEU A 111 -15.35 9.54 -0.99
N HIS A 112 -14.15 10.08 -1.22
CA HIS A 112 -13.79 10.76 -2.46
C HIS A 112 -12.40 10.35 -2.98
N PRO A 113 -12.12 9.04 -3.12
CA PRO A 113 -10.78 8.56 -3.46
C PRO A 113 -10.27 9.09 -4.80
N GLU A 114 -11.14 9.32 -5.77
CA GLU A 114 -10.82 9.86 -7.08
C GLU A 114 -10.41 11.35 -7.02
N VAL A 115 -10.97 12.09 -6.08
CA VAL A 115 -10.60 13.50 -5.82
C VAL A 115 -9.27 13.52 -5.08
N MET A 116 -9.15 12.72 -4.03
CA MET A 116 -7.94 12.62 -3.23
C MET A 116 -6.72 12.22 -4.08
N THR A 117 -6.86 11.23 -4.95
CA THR A 117 -5.77 10.82 -5.85
C THR A 117 -5.25 11.97 -6.72
N LYS A 118 -6.11 12.91 -7.11
CA LYS A 118 -5.74 14.03 -7.98
C LYS A 118 -5.25 15.26 -7.21
N GLN A 119 -5.79 15.52 -6.03
CA GLN A 119 -5.65 16.79 -5.34
C GLN A 119 -4.85 16.69 -4.04
N ASP A 120 -4.83 15.52 -3.39
CA ASP A 120 -4.12 15.32 -2.14
C ASP A 120 -2.71 14.76 -2.39
N PRO A 121 -1.64 15.43 -1.91
CA PRO A 121 -0.28 14.98 -2.15
C PRO A 121 0.04 13.59 -1.61
N ILE A 122 -0.56 13.21 -0.47
CA ILE A 122 -0.35 11.88 0.13
C ILE A 122 -1.04 10.80 -0.71
N ALA A 123 -2.29 11.01 -1.08
CA ALA A 123 -3.05 10.07 -1.91
C ALA A 123 -2.44 9.93 -3.31
N HIS A 124 -1.94 11.04 -3.88
CA HIS A 124 -1.23 11.03 -5.16
C HIS A 124 0.07 10.22 -5.07
N GLN A 125 0.86 10.39 -4.00
CA GLN A 125 2.07 9.60 -3.78
C GLN A 125 1.76 8.11 -3.61
N LEU A 126 0.69 7.76 -2.91
CA LEU A 126 0.22 6.37 -2.78
C LEU A 126 -0.20 5.80 -4.14
N PHE A 127 -0.91 6.57 -4.94
CA PHE A 127 -1.25 6.14 -6.31
C PHE A 127 0.00 5.89 -7.16
N ALA A 128 1.00 6.77 -7.11
CA ALA A 128 2.27 6.56 -7.81
C ALA A 128 3.00 5.29 -7.33
N GLN A 129 2.94 5.00 -6.02
CA GLN A 129 3.60 3.82 -5.43
C GLN A 129 2.91 2.50 -5.77
N TYR A 130 1.58 2.48 -5.81
CA TYR A 130 0.80 1.25 -5.96
C TYR A 130 0.25 1.06 -7.36
N SER A 131 0.23 2.11 -8.20
CA SER A 131 -0.35 2.14 -9.55
C SER A 131 -1.80 1.65 -9.58
N LEU A 132 -2.51 1.80 -8.48
CA LEU A 132 -3.88 1.36 -8.32
C LEU A 132 -4.67 2.43 -7.55
N GLN A 133 -5.72 2.93 -8.19
CA GLN A 133 -6.63 3.88 -7.56
C GLN A 133 -7.68 3.14 -6.74
N MET A 134 -7.89 3.59 -5.50
CA MET A 134 -8.99 3.12 -4.67
C MET A 134 -10.33 3.47 -5.36
N PRO A 135 -11.20 2.50 -5.61
CA PRO A 135 -12.53 2.78 -6.15
C PRO A 135 -13.43 3.42 -5.10
N ASN A 136 -14.34 4.29 -5.52
CA ASN A 136 -15.36 4.81 -4.64
C ASN A 136 -16.39 3.71 -4.33
N GLN A 137 -16.53 3.35 -3.07
CA GLN A 137 -17.41 2.27 -2.61
C GLN A 137 -18.85 2.75 -2.31
N GLY A 138 -19.14 4.02 -2.53
CA GLY A 138 -20.47 4.60 -2.30
C GLY A 138 -20.91 4.56 -0.83
N LEU A 139 -19.97 4.77 0.11
CA LEU A 139 -20.32 4.87 1.51
C LEU A 139 -20.89 6.24 1.83
N THR A 140 -21.78 6.29 2.83
CA THR A 140 -22.17 7.54 3.48
C THR A 140 -21.11 7.97 4.50
N GLU A 141 -21.15 9.23 4.94
CA GLU A 141 -20.27 9.73 5.99
C GLU A 141 -20.33 8.89 7.28
N ALA A 142 -21.55 8.50 7.70
CA ALA A 142 -21.75 7.65 8.87
C ALA A 142 -21.10 6.27 8.69
N GLN A 143 -21.17 5.70 7.48
CA GLN A 143 -20.53 4.42 7.16
C GLN A 143 -19.01 4.54 7.09
N ALA A 144 -18.48 5.62 6.52
CA ALA A 144 -17.04 5.89 6.50
C ALA A 144 -16.50 6.02 7.92
N LYS A 145 -17.22 6.75 8.79
CA LYS A 145 -16.88 6.86 10.22
C LYS A 145 -16.86 5.48 10.91
N ALA A 146 -17.85 4.64 10.67
CA ALA A 146 -17.87 3.29 11.23
C ALA A 146 -16.67 2.46 10.77
N VAL A 147 -16.28 2.54 9.50
CA VAL A 147 -15.07 1.88 8.98
C VAL A 147 -13.81 2.42 9.68
N ILE A 148 -13.72 3.72 9.94
CA ILE A 148 -12.57 4.29 10.66
C ILE A 148 -12.51 3.78 12.10
N GLU A 149 -13.64 3.66 12.80
CA GLU A 149 -13.68 3.08 14.14
C GLU A 149 -13.22 1.60 14.13
N PHE A 150 -13.57 0.84 13.12
CA PHE A 150 -13.02 -0.50 12.93
C PHE A 150 -11.50 -0.49 12.73
N LEU A 151 -10.97 0.44 11.94
CA LEU A 151 -9.51 0.58 11.76
C LEU A 151 -8.81 0.94 13.07
N LYS A 152 -9.41 1.78 13.92
CA LYS A 152 -8.89 2.11 15.25
C LYS A 152 -8.85 0.87 16.14
N HIS A 153 -9.95 0.11 16.19
CA HIS A 153 -10.04 -1.14 16.92
C HIS A 153 -8.95 -2.13 16.50
N LYS A 154 -8.78 -2.36 15.18
CA LYS A 154 -7.75 -3.26 14.64
C LYS A 154 -6.32 -2.81 14.98
N ASN A 155 -6.06 -1.51 14.98
CA ASN A 155 -4.72 -1.02 15.32
C ASN A 155 -4.42 -1.14 16.83
N HIS A 156 -5.43 -1.03 17.69
CA HIS A 156 -5.27 -1.31 19.13
C HIS A 156 -5.00 -2.79 19.41
N GLU A 157 -5.70 -3.70 18.74
CA GLU A 157 -5.45 -5.15 18.84
C GLU A 157 -3.99 -5.50 18.48
N THR A 158 -3.50 -4.99 17.36
CA THR A 158 -2.13 -5.28 16.90
C THR A 158 -1.06 -4.66 17.79
N ALA A 159 -1.30 -3.49 18.35
CA ALA A 159 -0.40 -2.84 19.31
C ALA A 159 -0.35 -3.60 20.66
N GLY A 160 -1.46 -4.20 21.08
CA GLY A 160 -1.55 -5.00 22.30
C GLY A 160 -0.90 -6.39 22.18
N ALA A 161 -0.91 -6.97 21.00
CA ALA A 161 -0.36 -8.31 20.74
C ALA A 161 1.19 -8.35 20.68
N GLY A 162 1.84 -7.21 20.67
CA GLY A 162 3.32 -7.07 20.61
C GLY A 162 4.00 -6.84 21.95
N LYS A 163 3.32 -7.06 23.10
CA LYS A 163 3.89 -6.87 24.45
C LYS A 163 4.11 -8.22 25.13
#